data_e75841b6a6337c852bf684b0ccf52146
#
_entry.id   e75841b6a6337c852bf684b0ccf52146
#
_cell.length_a   1.000
_cell.length_b   1.000
_cell.length_c   1.000
_cell.angle_alpha   90.00
_cell.angle_beta   90.00
_cell.angle_gamma   90.00
#
_symmetry.space_group_name_H-M   'P 1'
#
loop_
_entity.id
_entity.type
_entity.pdbx_description
1 polymer ?
#
loop_
_entity_poly.entity_id
_entity_poly.type
_entity_poly.pdbx_seq_one_letter_code
_entity_poly.pdbx_strand_id
1 'polypeptide(L)'
;MSEKVGAIDAWATLITPEKSHLWPDSFWHIFKRYGVYEVFRKGKTLEQMLQEMEEAGVDKIILSAFVFEGEELCSNTEAGKMALKYPDKFAMACTVDPRHGMKAYYEVERCVKEYNCCALRLEPYAYGNGKVGAPPNDKMYYPLYAKCAELDIAVVLQIGHTGPLLPSECGRPIYLDEVALTFPELRIAGAHLGQPWHEEMMTLAWKFPNVYVETSARAPKFWPDSFKAYCNSWGQDKVLWGTDYPLLSFKRCVDEVEDLGLKFEAKKKLLRDNAMRFFKLGA
;
A
#
# COMPACT_ATOMS: atom_id res chain seq x y z
N MET A 1 -30.79 4.59 9.55
CA MET A 1 -29.80 3.70 8.90
C MET A 1 -28.58 4.56 8.59
N SER A 2 -27.39 4.28 9.16
CA SER A 2 -26.18 5.01 8.80
C SER A 2 -25.89 4.75 7.32
N GLU A 3 -25.61 5.81 6.57
CA GLU A 3 -25.24 5.70 5.17
C GLU A 3 -23.96 4.85 5.08
N LYS A 4 -24.00 3.74 4.30
CA LYS A 4 -22.89 2.81 4.17
C LYS A 4 -21.85 3.44 3.23
N VAL A 5 -20.64 3.61 3.70
CA VAL A 5 -19.51 4.10 2.89
C VAL A 5 -18.89 2.93 2.16
N GLY A 6 -18.89 2.96 0.82
CA GLY A 6 -18.15 2.00 0.02
C GLY A 6 -16.64 2.24 0.15
N ALA A 7 -15.89 1.24 0.62
CA ALA A 7 -14.47 1.41 0.92
C ALA A 7 -13.57 1.27 -0.33
N ILE A 8 -12.41 1.96 -0.31
CA ILE A 8 -11.33 1.79 -1.28
C ILE A 8 -10.09 1.30 -0.54
N ASP A 9 -9.62 0.10 -0.86
CA ASP A 9 -8.41 -0.47 -0.29
C ASP A 9 -7.17 0.06 -1.02
N ALA A 10 -6.32 0.78 -0.29
CA ALA A 10 -5.14 1.44 -0.84
C ALA A 10 -3.94 0.50 -1.06
N TRP A 11 -3.99 -0.74 -0.55
CA TRP A 11 -2.87 -1.68 -0.60
C TRP A 11 -3.35 -3.13 -0.50
N ALA A 12 -3.52 -3.78 -1.63
CA ALA A 12 -3.87 -5.20 -1.72
C ALA A 12 -3.16 -5.88 -2.89
N THR A 13 -2.90 -7.17 -2.78
CA THR A 13 -2.27 -7.97 -3.83
C THR A 13 -3.04 -9.27 -4.01
N LEU A 14 -3.25 -9.70 -5.25
CA LEU A 14 -3.80 -11.02 -5.55
C LEU A 14 -2.67 -12.01 -5.79
N ILE A 15 -2.52 -12.98 -4.90
CA ILE A 15 -1.60 -14.11 -5.07
C ILE A 15 -2.42 -15.34 -5.42
N THR A 16 -2.32 -15.76 -6.67
CA THR A 16 -3.12 -16.88 -7.17
C THR A 16 -2.59 -18.24 -6.67
N PRO A 17 -3.42 -19.30 -6.72
CA PRO A 17 -2.99 -20.65 -6.32
C PRO A 17 -1.75 -21.13 -7.07
N GLU A 18 -1.61 -20.76 -8.35
CA GLU A 18 -0.48 -21.14 -9.20
C GLU A 18 0.83 -20.48 -8.75
N LYS A 19 0.75 -19.35 -8.06
CA LYS A 19 1.92 -18.56 -7.62
C LYS A 19 2.17 -18.60 -6.11
N SER A 20 1.28 -19.20 -5.34
CA SER A 20 1.40 -19.29 -3.89
C SER A 20 2.68 -19.98 -3.41
N HIS A 21 3.26 -20.87 -4.23
CA HIS A 21 4.52 -21.55 -3.94
C HIS A 21 5.77 -20.68 -4.09
N LEU A 22 5.65 -19.49 -4.69
CA LEU A 22 6.76 -18.54 -4.90
C LEU A 22 7.09 -17.70 -3.66
N TRP A 23 6.32 -17.82 -2.58
CA TRP A 23 6.61 -17.08 -1.36
C TRP A 23 7.95 -17.51 -0.75
N PRO A 24 8.90 -16.56 -0.53
CA PRO A 24 10.17 -16.85 0.14
C PRO A 24 9.99 -17.33 1.57
N ASP A 25 10.91 -18.19 2.03
CA ASP A 25 10.89 -18.73 3.40
C ASP A 25 10.87 -17.67 4.49
N SER A 26 11.45 -16.49 4.21
CA SER A 26 11.49 -15.35 5.12
C SER A 26 10.11 -14.80 5.51
N PHE A 27 9.04 -15.11 4.75
CA PHE A 27 7.68 -14.65 5.04
C PHE A 27 6.83 -15.63 5.86
N TRP A 28 7.13 -16.95 5.83
CA TRP A 28 6.23 -17.94 6.43
C TRP A 28 6.00 -17.76 7.94
N HIS A 29 6.97 -17.21 8.67
CA HIS A 29 6.82 -16.95 10.11
C HIS A 29 5.75 -15.87 10.37
N ILE A 30 5.69 -14.80 9.55
CA ILE A 30 4.70 -13.72 9.73
C ILE A 30 3.30 -14.22 9.39
N PHE A 31 3.14 -15.02 8.33
CA PHE A 31 1.86 -15.61 7.98
C PHE A 31 1.31 -16.54 9.08
N LYS A 32 2.20 -17.29 9.75
CA LYS A 32 1.82 -18.08 10.93
C LYS A 32 1.39 -17.20 12.12
N ARG A 33 2.10 -16.10 12.37
CA ARG A 33 1.73 -15.16 13.46
C ARG A 33 0.38 -14.49 13.24
N TYR A 34 0.05 -14.16 11.99
CA TYR A 34 -1.26 -13.60 11.63
C TYR A 34 -2.37 -14.66 11.54
N GLY A 35 -2.05 -15.95 11.62
CA GLY A 35 -3.01 -17.05 11.49
C GLY A 35 -3.50 -17.27 10.05
N VAL A 36 -2.76 -16.78 9.06
CA VAL A 36 -3.13 -16.81 7.64
C VAL A 36 -2.24 -17.74 6.80
N TYR A 37 -1.47 -18.59 7.43
CA TYR A 37 -0.55 -19.51 6.76
C TYR A 37 -1.22 -20.31 5.63
N GLU A 38 -2.39 -20.89 5.89
CA GLU A 38 -3.12 -21.67 4.89
C GLU A 38 -3.66 -20.81 3.74
N VAL A 39 -4.00 -19.56 4.00
CA VAL A 39 -4.43 -18.60 2.95
C VAL A 39 -3.29 -18.36 1.97
N PHE A 40 -2.10 -18.06 2.47
CA PHE A 40 -0.93 -17.79 1.63
C PHE A 40 -0.40 -19.06 0.94
N ARG A 41 -0.51 -20.21 1.58
CA ARG A 41 -0.11 -21.49 0.99
C ARG A 41 -1.00 -21.93 -0.17
N LYS A 42 -2.31 -21.61 -0.09
CA LYS A 42 -3.29 -21.98 -1.12
C LYS A 42 -3.46 -20.93 -2.20
N GLY A 43 -3.14 -19.66 -1.89
CA GLY A 43 -3.49 -18.53 -2.74
C GLY A 43 -4.99 -18.23 -2.73
N LYS A 44 -5.38 -17.24 -3.52
CA LYS A 44 -6.77 -16.81 -3.73
C LYS A 44 -7.05 -16.67 -5.22
N THR A 45 -8.24 -17.06 -5.66
CA THR A 45 -8.68 -16.77 -7.04
C THR A 45 -9.23 -15.35 -7.14
N LEU A 46 -9.31 -14.84 -8.37
CA LEU A 46 -9.92 -13.53 -8.64
C LEU A 46 -11.40 -13.51 -8.22
N GLU A 47 -12.12 -14.59 -8.48
CA GLU A 47 -13.54 -14.72 -8.10
C GLU A 47 -13.73 -14.65 -6.59
N GLN A 48 -12.84 -15.31 -5.82
CA GLN A 48 -12.85 -15.24 -4.36
C GLN A 48 -12.60 -13.81 -3.87
N MET A 49 -11.62 -13.12 -4.45
CA MET A 49 -11.31 -11.73 -4.11
C MET A 49 -12.52 -10.82 -4.38
N LEU A 50 -13.14 -10.92 -5.55
CA LEU A 50 -14.31 -10.12 -5.93
C LEU A 50 -15.50 -10.38 -5.01
N GLN A 51 -15.75 -11.64 -4.66
CA GLN A 51 -16.80 -12.00 -3.71
C GLN A 51 -16.53 -11.42 -2.32
N GLU A 52 -15.30 -11.55 -1.80
CA GLU A 52 -14.92 -11.01 -0.49
C GLU A 52 -14.98 -9.47 -0.45
N MET A 53 -14.68 -8.78 -1.57
CA MET A 53 -14.90 -7.33 -1.71
C MET A 53 -16.39 -6.96 -1.58
N GLU A 54 -17.26 -7.66 -2.31
CA GLU A 54 -18.71 -7.40 -2.29
C GLU A 54 -19.30 -7.62 -0.89
N GLU A 55 -18.98 -8.75 -0.26
CA GLU A 55 -19.43 -9.09 1.09
C GLU A 55 -18.98 -8.07 2.15
N ALA A 56 -17.80 -7.48 1.96
CA ALA A 56 -17.25 -6.47 2.88
C ALA A 56 -17.71 -5.04 2.57
N GLY A 57 -18.26 -4.77 1.38
CA GLY A 57 -18.58 -3.43 0.91
C GLY A 57 -17.33 -2.65 0.50
N VAL A 58 -16.33 -3.34 -0.07
CA VAL A 58 -15.16 -2.73 -0.71
C VAL A 58 -15.48 -2.53 -2.18
N ASP A 59 -15.60 -1.27 -2.59
CA ASP A 59 -15.97 -0.92 -3.96
C ASP A 59 -14.79 -1.07 -4.93
N LYS A 60 -13.59 -0.65 -4.47
CA LYS A 60 -12.38 -0.62 -5.30
C LYS A 60 -11.14 -0.99 -4.51
N ILE A 61 -10.15 -1.51 -5.22
CA ILE A 61 -8.82 -1.85 -4.68
C ILE A 61 -7.75 -1.19 -5.55
N ILE A 62 -6.71 -0.67 -4.93
CA ILE A 62 -5.43 -0.41 -5.58
C ILE A 62 -4.69 -1.74 -5.63
N LEU A 63 -4.86 -2.45 -6.74
CA LEU A 63 -4.26 -3.76 -6.95
C LEU A 63 -2.78 -3.61 -7.24
N SER A 64 -1.97 -4.00 -6.28
CA SER A 64 -0.52 -3.86 -6.36
C SER A 64 0.12 -5.09 -6.99
N ALA A 65 1.00 -4.87 -7.96
CA ALA A 65 1.97 -5.88 -8.33
C ALA A 65 2.92 -6.15 -7.15
N PHE A 66 3.48 -7.35 -7.07
CA PHE A 66 4.42 -7.72 -6.03
C PHE A 66 5.50 -8.65 -6.58
N VAL A 67 6.75 -8.17 -6.53
CA VAL A 67 7.95 -8.91 -6.93
C VAL A 67 8.94 -8.86 -5.77
N PHE A 68 9.44 -10.02 -5.36
CA PHE A 68 10.39 -10.11 -4.25
C PHE A 68 11.46 -11.17 -4.55
N GLU A 69 12.72 -10.83 -4.35
CA GLU A 69 13.89 -11.70 -4.64
C GLU A 69 13.91 -12.30 -6.06
N GLY A 70 13.33 -11.59 -7.02
CA GLY A 70 13.23 -12.03 -8.42
C GLY A 70 11.99 -12.86 -8.73
N GLU A 71 11.22 -13.27 -7.73
CA GLU A 71 9.97 -14.00 -7.90
C GLU A 71 8.80 -13.03 -8.14
N GLU A 72 8.05 -13.26 -9.22
CA GLU A 72 6.86 -12.48 -9.57
C GLU A 72 5.60 -13.10 -8.99
N LEU A 73 5.30 -12.81 -7.72
CA LEU A 73 4.07 -13.27 -7.08
C LEU A 73 2.82 -12.67 -7.74
N CYS A 74 2.91 -11.41 -8.17
CA CYS A 74 1.94 -10.76 -9.04
C CYS A 74 2.73 -9.78 -9.94
N SER A 75 2.86 -10.08 -11.21
CA SER A 75 3.60 -9.23 -12.15
C SER A 75 2.83 -7.94 -12.47
N ASN A 76 3.54 -6.91 -12.93
CA ASN A 76 2.92 -5.67 -13.44
C ASN A 76 1.91 -5.95 -14.56
N THR A 77 2.23 -6.91 -15.44
CA THR A 77 1.34 -7.28 -16.55
C THR A 77 0.05 -7.96 -16.07
N GLU A 78 0.12 -8.82 -15.05
CA GLU A 78 -1.06 -9.47 -14.48
C GLU A 78 -1.96 -8.47 -13.77
N ALA A 79 -1.39 -7.64 -12.88
CA ALA A 79 -2.13 -6.60 -12.18
C ALA A 79 -2.77 -5.60 -13.17
N GLY A 80 -2.01 -5.17 -14.18
CA GLY A 80 -2.49 -4.25 -15.21
C GLY A 80 -3.63 -4.81 -16.05
N LYS A 81 -3.53 -6.06 -16.51
CA LYS A 81 -4.62 -6.73 -17.27
C LYS A 81 -5.88 -6.88 -16.40
N MET A 82 -5.75 -7.20 -15.12
CA MET A 82 -6.90 -7.26 -14.20
C MET A 82 -7.54 -5.89 -14.03
N ALA A 83 -6.74 -4.83 -13.84
CA ALA A 83 -7.28 -3.47 -13.71
C ALA A 83 -8.00 -2.99 -14.98
N LEU A 84 -7.47 -3.28 -16.17
CA LEU A 84 -8.14 -2.97 -17.43
C LEU A 84 -9.43 -3.77 -17.65
N LYS A 85 -9.46 -5.03 -17.20
CA LYS A 85 -10.65 -5.90 -17.35
C LYS A 85 -11.78 -5.53 -16.39
N TYR A 86 -11.45 -5.04 -15.20
CA TYR A 86 -12.40 -4.68 -14.14
C TYR A 86 -12.12 -3.26 -13.61
N PRO A 87 -12.24 -2.22 -14.44
CA PRO A 87 -11.83 -0.85 -14.08
C PRO A 87 -12.68 -0.25 -12.94
N ASP A 88 -13.90 -0.73 -12.75
CA ASP A 88 -14.75 -0.33 -11.62
C ASP A 88 -14.29 -0.93 -10.29
N LYS A 89 -13.57 -2.07 -10.33
CA LYS A 89 -13.11 -2.80 -9.15
C LYS A 89 -11.63 -2.56 -8.83
N PHE A 90 -10.80 -2.31 -9.84
CA PHE A 90 -9.35 -2.19 -9.66
C PHE A 90 -8.80 -0.92 -10.29
N ALA A 91 -7.87 -0.30 -9.59
CA ALA A 91 -6.83 0.54 -10.16
C ALA A 91 -5.48 -0.12 -9.86
N MET A 92 -4.44 0.14 -10.66
CA MET A 92 -3.18 -0.57 -10.56
C MET A 92 -2.12 0.26 -9.84
N ALA A 93 -1.35 -0.38 -8.94
CA ALA A 93 -0.03 0.07 -8.53
C ALA A 93 1.04 -0.86 -9.10
N CYS A 94 2.01 -0.32 -9.84
CA CYS A 94 3.14 -1.09 -10.34
C CYS A 94 4.24 -1.24 -9.27
N THR A 95 5.14 -2.20 -9.48
CA THR A 95 6.37 -2.33 -8.70
C THR A 95 7.57 -2.52 -9.62
N VAL A 96 8.73 -2.03 -9.20
CA VAL A 96 9.99 -2.19 -9.92
C VAL A 96 11.13 -2.37 -8.93
N ASP A 97 12.19 -3.04 -9.36
CA ASP A 97 13.44 -3.06 -8.61
C ASP A 97 14.30 -1.84 -8.99
N PRO A 98 14.51 -0.86 -8.09
CA PRO A 98 15.25 0.36 -8.40
C PRO A 98 16.72 0.11 -8.78
N ARG A 99 17.28 -1.04 -8.39
CA ARG A 99 18.66 -1.43 -8.75
C ARG A 99 18.83 -1.68 -10.25
N HIS A 100 17.73 -1.87 -10.99
CA HIS A 100 17.76 -2.02 -12.44
C HIS A 100 17.88 -0.69 -13.21
N GLY A 101 17.98 0.45 -12.49
CA GLY A 101 18.24 1.75 -13.10
C GLY A 101 17.23 2.13 -14.19
N MET A 102 17.71 2.43 -15.40
CA MET A 102 16.83 2.86 -16.51
C MET A 102 15.78 1.81 -16.91
N LYS A 103 16.03 0.52 -16.70
CA LYS A 103 15.01 -0.51 -16.95
C LYS A 103 13.81 -0.34 -16.03
N ALA A 104 14.05 -0.07 -14.75
CA ALA A 104 12.99 0.22 -13.78
C ALA A 104 12.23 1.51 -14.15
N TYR A 105 12.94 2.55 -14.56
CA TYR A 105 12.37 3.82 -14.99
C TYR A 105 11.41 3.66 -16.18
N TYR A 106 11.81 2.94 -17.23
CA TYR A 106 10.94 2.69 -18.38
C TYR A 106 9.81 1.72 -18.09
N GLU A 107 9.96 0.80 -17.14
CA GLU A 107 8.88 -0.08 -16.73
C GLU A 107 7.74 0.69 -16.04
N VAL A 108 8.04 1.69 -15.20
CA VAL A 108 7.02 2.59 -14.63
C VAL A 108 6.26 3.30 -15.75
N GLU A 109 6.98 3.86 -16.71
CA GLU A 109 6.37 4.55 -17.87
C GLU A 109 5.48 3.62 -18.68
N ARG A 110 5.93 2.37 -18.95
CA ARG A 110 5.14 1.35 -19.61
C ARG A 110 3.84 1.04 -18.87
N CYS A 111 3.91 0.85 -17.55
CA CYS A 111 2.74 0.55 -16.74
C CYS A 111 1.68 1.68 -16.79
N VAL A 112 2.11 2.93 -16.79
CA VAL A 112 1.19 4.06 -16.94
C VAL A 112 0.57 4.07 -18.34
N LYS A 113 1.37 3.92 -19.39
CA LYS A 113 0.88 3.96 -20.79
C LYS A 113 -0.04 2.81 -21.14
N GLU A 114 0.29 1.58 -20.69
CA GLU A 114 -0.45 0.38 -21.09
C GLU A 114 -1.61 0.05 -20.15
N TYR A 115 -1.52 0.40 -18.86
CA TYR A 115 -2.48 -0.07 -17.84
C TYR A 115 -3.12 1.03 -17.01
N ASN A 116 -2.89 2.31 -17.32
CA ASN A 116 -3.36 3.46 -16.53
C ASN A 116 -2.95 3.34 -15.05
N CYS A 117 -1.71 2.91 -14.80
CA CYS A 117 -1.18 2.73 -13.46
C CYS A 117 -1.24 4.05 -12.67
N CYS A 118 -1.80 4.05 -11.46
CA CYS A 118 -2.00 5.24 -10.64
C CYS A 118 -0.94 5.41 -9.52
N ALA A 119 -0.13 4.39 -9.26
CA ALA A 119 0.90 4.46 -8.23
C ALA A 119 2.08 3.52 -8.50
N LEU A 120 3.24 3.88 -7.96
CA LEU A 120 4.40 3.01 -7.81
C LEU A 120 4.45 2.50 -6.35
N ARG A 121 4.47 1.18 -6.17
CA ARG A 121 4.72 0.52 -4.89
C ARG A 121 6.20 0.19 -4.75
N LEU A 122 6.80 0.52 -3.60
CA LEU A 122 8.19 0.22 -3.29
C LEU A 122 8.34 -0.46 -1.92
N GLU A 123 9.26 -1.41 -1.86
CA GLU A 123 9.60 -2.21 -0.68
C GLU A 123 11.05 -1.94 -0.25
N PRO A 124 11.34 -0.87 0.51
CA PRO A 124 12.72 -0.48 0.88
C PRO A 124 13.59 -1.60 1.44
N TYR A 125 13.01 -2.54 2.19
CA TYR A 125 13.73 -3.69 2.72
C TYR A 125 14.23 -4.67 1.65
N ALA A 126 13.62 -4.68 0.46
CA ALA A 126 13.92 -5.63 -0.61
C ALA A 126 15.13 -5.23 -1.47
N TYR A 127 15.57 -3.96 -1.41
CA TYR A 127 16.51 -3.41 -2.39
C TYR A 127 17.90 -3.13 -1.86
N GLY A 128 18.21 -3.55 -0.64
CA GLY A 128 19.54 -3.35 -0.06
C GLY A 128 20.60 -4.31 -0.61
N ASN A 129 21.86 -3.97 -0.38
CA ASN A 129 23.00 -4.83 -0.70
C ASN A 129 23.16 -5.95 0.34
N GLY A 130 22.33 -6.98 0.24
CA GLY A 130 22.45 -8.25 0.94
C GLY A 130 21.79 -8.34 2.31
N LYS A 131 22.00 -7.41 3.26
CA LYS A 131 21.50 -7.56 4.65
C LYS A 131 20.75 -6.36 5.22
N VAL A 132 20.83 -5.23 4.57
CA VAL A 132 20.21 -3.99 5.00
C VAL A 132 19.45 -3.41 3.82
N GLY A 133 18.16 -3.12 3.99
CA GLY A 133 17.36 -2.45 2.96
C GLY A 133 17.92 -1.07 2.63
N ALA A 134 17.45 -0.46 1.55
CA ALA A 134 17.75 0.89 1.17
C ALA A 134 16.65 1.84 1.67
N PRO A 135 16.95 2.85 2.52
CA PRO A 135 15.93 3.77 3.02
C PRO A 135 15.35 4.63 1.89
N PRO A 136 14.14 5.18 2.04
CA PRO A 136 13.45 5.95 1.00
C PRO A 136 14.25 7.10 0.37
N ASN A 137 15.18 7.71 1.10
CA ASN A 137 16.06 8.76 0.60
C ASN A 137 17.35 8.24 -0.06
N ASP A 138 17.48 6.94 -0.32
CA ASP A 138 18.59 6.44 -1.12
C ASP A 138 18.51 6.95 -2.56
N LYS A 139 19.64 7.32 -3.13
CA LYS A 139 19.76 7.91 -4.48
C LYS A 139 19.17 7.04 -5.57
N MET A 140 19.11 5.72 -5.38
CA MET A 140 18.55 4.79 -6.37
C MET A 140 17.06 5.04 -6.68
N TYR A 141 16.30 5.61 -5.73
CA TYR A 141 14.88 5.89 -5.92
C TYR A 141 14.61 7.22 -6.63
N TYR A 142 15.53 8.19 -6.58
CA TYR A 142 15.29 9.56 -7.07
C TYR A 142 14.85 9.61 -8.54
N PRO A 143 15.45 8.83 -9.48
CA PRO A 143 14.96 8.76 -10.85
C PRO A 143 13.51 8.26 -10.95
N LEU A 144 13.10 7.34 -10.06
CA LEU A 144 11.73 6.83 -10.03
C LEU A 144 10.75 7.87 -9.45
N TYR A 145 11.16 8.59 -8.39
CA TYR A 145 10.35 9.68 -7.83
C TYR A 145 10.13 10.80 -8.85
N ALA A 146 11.19 11.21 -9.55
CA ALA A 146 11.07 12.19 -10.64
C ALA A 146 10.14 11.70 -11.75
N LYS A 147 10.22 10.42 -12.14
CA LYS A 147 9.32 9.83 -13.14
C LYS A 147 7.87 9.78 -12.65
N CYS A 148 7.63 9.43 -11.40
CA CYS A 148 6.28 9.41 -10.83
C CYS A 148 5.68 10.83 -10.75
N ALA A 149 6.49 11.83 -10.38
CA ALA A 149 6.07 13.24 -10.40
C ALA A 149 5.75 13.72 -11.82
N GLU A 150 6.62 13.41 -12.81
CA GLU A 150 6.39 13.72 -14.24
C GLU A 150 5.09 13.10 -14.77
N LEU A 151 4.81 11.85 -14.41
CA LEU A 151 3.62 11.11 -14.85
C LEU A 151 2.39 11.37 -13.96
N ASP A 152 2.54 12.19 -12.92
CA ASP A 152 1.50 12.52 -11.95
C ASP A 152 0.85 11.28 -11.28
N ILE A 153 1.65 10.25 -11.02
CA ILE A 153 1.26 9.08 -10.24
C ILE A 153 1.80 9.15 -8.82
N ALA A 154 1.14 8.46 -7.88
CA ALA A 154 1.57 8.43 -6.49
C ALA A 154 2.73 7.44 -6.26
N VAL A 155 3.42 7.58 -5.13
CA VAL A 155 4.35 6.57 -4.61
C VAL A 155 3.85 6.09 -3.25
N VAL A 156 3.77 4.78 -3.08
CA VAL A 156 3.43 4.14 -1.79
C VAL A 156 4.60 3.25 -1.39
N LEU A 157 5.19 3.53 -0.22
CA LEU A 157 6.37 2.81 0.27
C LEU A 157 6.01 2.00 1.51
N GLN A 158 6.52 0.78 1.57
CA GLN A 158 6.54 0.03 2.82
C GLN A 158 7.38 0.80 3.84
N ILE A 159 6.76 1.23 4.93
CA ILE A 159 7.38 1.99 6.02
C ILE A 159 7.07 1.26 7.34
N GLY A 160 7.97 1.37 8.31
CA GLY A 160 7.85 0.65 9.57
C GLY A 160 8.67 -0.64 9.57
N HIS A 161 8.35 -1.54 10.50
CA HIS A 161 9.05 -2.82 10.56
C HIS A 161 8.71 -3.72 9.37
N THR A 162 9.67 -4.53 8.97
CA THR A 162 9.53 -5.46 7.85
C THR A 162 8.66 -6.67 8.19
N GLY A 163 7.89 -7.18 7.23
CA GLY A 163 7.20 -8.47 7.35
C GLY A 163 8.18 -9.64 7.34
N PRO A 164 9.08 -9.75 6.37
CA PRO A 164 10.12 -10.78 6.35
C PRO A 164 11.17 -10.56 7.46
N LEU A 165 11.96 -11.59 7.77
CA LEU A 165 13.03 -11.54 8.79
C LEU A 165 14.25 -10.76 8.26
N LEU A 166 14.06 -9.47 8.06
CA LEU A 166 15.06 -8.51 7.58
C LEU A 166 15.16 -7.30 8.54
N PRO A 167 16.27 -6.55 8.54
CA PRO A 167 16.40 -5.33 9.32
C PRO A 167 15.35 -4.28 8.95
N SER A 168 14.76 -3.63 9.95
CA SER A 168 13.63 -2.70 9.76
C SER A 168 14.05 -1.22 9.66
N GLU A 169 15.30 -0.86 9.95
CA GLU A 169 15.75 0.54 10.01
C GLU A 169 15.49 1.31 8.71
N CYS A 170 15.64 0.65 7.55
CA CYS A 170 15.34 1.27 6.25
C CYS A 170 13.89 1.71 6.08
N GLY A 171 12.96 1.16 6.87
CA GLY A 171 11.55 1.55 6.88
C GLY A 171 11.21 2.68 7.84
N ARG A 172 12.19 3.35 8.44
CA ARG A 172 11.90 4.44 9.38
C ARG A 172 11.34 5.66 8.66
N PRO A 173 10.21 6.23 9.13
CA PRO A 173 9.51 7.32 8.44
C PRO A 173 10.35 8.56 8.19
N ILE A 174 11.28 8.88 9.08
CA ILE A 174 12.10 10.11 8.97
C ILE A 174 12.85 10.22 7.63
N TYR A 175 13.15 9.11 6.98
CA TYR A 175 13.78 9.13 5.65
C TYR A 175 12.89 9.68 4.55
N LEU A 176 11.57 9.82 4.78
CA LEU A 176 10.65 10.50 3.86
C LEU A 176 10.75 12.03 3.95
N ASP A 177 11.34 12.59 5.00
CA ASP A 177 11.45 14.04 5.20
C ASP A 177 12.21 14.70 4.02
N GLU A 178 13.37 14.17 3.68
CA GLU A 178 14.19 14.65 2.56
C GLU A 178 13.50 14.44 1.21
N VAL A 179 12.84 13.29 1.02
CA VAL A 179 12.12 12.97 -0.23
C VAL A 179 10.96 13.96 -0.45
N ALA A 180 10.18 14.23 0.59
CA ALA A 180 9.05 15.14 0.52
C ALA A 180 9.45 16.60 0.26
N LEU A 181 10.62 17.02 0.77
CA LEU A 181 11.21 18.33 0.48
C LEU A 181 11.73 18.41 -0.96
N THR A 182 12.33 17.34 -1.47
CA THR A 182 12.93 17.30 -2.81
C THR A 182 11.86 17.22 -3.92
N PHE A 183 10.76 16.53 -3.64
CA PHE A 183 9.66 16.30 -4.60
C PHE A 183 8.31 16.77 -4.01
N PRO A 184 8.10 18.09 -3.85
CA PRO A 184 6.89 18.62 -3.21
C PRO A 184 5.61 18.35 -4.02
N GLU A 185 5.71 18.11 -5.32
CA GLU A 185 4.61 17.74 -6.23
C GLU A 185 4.25 16.26 -6.17
N LEU A 186 5.16 15.40 -5.68
CA LEU A 186 4.95 13.96 -5.61
C LEU A 186 4.04 13.58 -4.43
N ARG A 187 2.96 12.87 -4.69
CA ARG A 187 2.12 12.28 -3.62
C ARG A 187 2.78 11.03 -3.07
N ILE A 188 3.07 11.03 -1.76
CA ILE A 188 3.82 9.98 -1.07
C ILE A 188 2.96 9.41 0.06
N ALA A 189 2.81 8.09 0.14
CA ALA A 189 2.21 7.43 1.29
C ALA A 189 3.20 6.46 1.96
N GLY A 190 3.33 6.59 3.29
CA GLY A 190 4.02 5.59 4.10
C GLY A 190 3.05 4.54 4.58
N ALA A 191 3.26 3.28 4.16
CA ALA A 191 2.38 2.17 4.48
C ALA A 191 2.58 1.62 5.91
N HIS A 192 1.62 0.80 6.36
CA HIS A 192 1.65 0.06 7.63
C HIS A 192 1.75 0.97 8.87
N LEU A 193 1.15 2.19 8.81
CA LEU A 193 1.24 3.24 9.85
C LEU A 193 2.68 3.73 10.13
N GLY A 194 3.70 3.19 9.46
CA GLY A 194 5.09 3.40 9.87
C GLY A 194 5.44 2.74 11.22
N GLN A 195 4.64 1.77 11.68
CA GLN A 195 4.84 1.16 13.00
C GLN A 195 6.19 0.43 13.10
N PRO A 196 6.96 0.58 14.23
CA PRO A 196 6.56 1.18 15.49
C PRO A 196 6.69 2.72 15.56
N TRP A 197 7.20 3.38 14.52
CA TRP A 197 7.44 4.83 14.48
C TRP A 197 6.25 5.63 13.94
N HIS A 198 5.03 5.24 14.30
CA HIS A 198 3.79 5.86 13.80
C HIS A 198 3.68 7.36 14.17
N GLU A 199 4.23 7.80 15.30
CA GLU A 199 4.27 9.22 15.68
C GLU A 199 5.16 10.05 14.70
N GLU A 200 6.29 9.49 14.23
CA GLU A 200 7.09 10.12 13.18
C GLU A 200 6.30 10.22 11.87
N MET A 201 5.60 9.13 11.50
CA MET A 201 4.80 9.11 10.26
C MET A 201 3.65 10.11 10.29
N MET A 202 2.93 10.20 11.41
CA MET A 202 1.88 11.21 11.63
C MET A 202 2.43 12.64 11.55
N THR A 203 3.60 12.88 12.15
CA THR A 203 4.27 14.19 12.14
C THR A 203 4.66 14.58 10.71
N LEU A 204 5.20 13.66 9.92
CA LEU A 204 5.54 13.92 8.52
C LEU A 204 4.31 14.21 7.67
N ALA A 205 3.23 13.45 7.86
CA ALA A 205 1.98 13.68 7.14
C ALA A 205 1.31 15.02 7.53
N TRP A 206 1.54 15.50 8.75
CA TRP A 206 1.14 16.84 9.17
C TRP A 206 2.05 17.93 8.59
N LYS A 207 3.36 17.71 8.60
CA LYS A 207 4.37 18.67 8.12
C LYS A 207 4.23 18.92 6.61
N PHE A 208 3.99 17.86 5.83
CA PHE A 208 4.02 17.91 4.38
C PHE A 208 2.63 17.74 3.74
N PRO A 209 2.21 18.67 2.86
CA PRO A 209 0.91 18.57 2.19
C PRO A 209 0.81 17.32 1.28
N ASN A 210 1.94 16.83 0.75
CA ASN A 210 2.04 15.71 -0.18
C ASN A 210 2.29 14.34 0.49
N VAL A 211 2.46 14.28 1.82
CA VAL A 211 2.69 13.02 2.57
C VAL A 211 1.40 12.54 3.24
N TYR A 212 1.18 11.22 3.18
CA TYR A 212 0.01 10.51 3.72
C TYR A 212 0.45 9.28 4.52
N VAL A 213 -0.42 8.84 5.44
CA VAL A 213 -0.27 7.58 6.17
C VAL A 213 -1.19 6.55 5.54
N GLU A 214 -0.67 5.35 5.24
CA GLU A 214 -1.47 4.23 4.76
C GLU A 214 -1.49 3.13 5.81
N THR A 215 -2.66 2.44 6.01
CA THR A 215 -2.92 1.65 7.22
C THR A 215 -2.80 0.14 7.06
N SER A 216 -2.45 -0.36 5.88
CA SER A 216 -2.39 -1.79 5.59
C SER A 216 -1.56 -2.61 6.59
N ALA A 217 -1.77 -3.89 6.63
CA ALA A 217 -1.17 -4.83 7.59
C ALA A 217 -1.42 -4.53 9.08
N ARG A 218 -2.16 -3.48 9.41
CA ARG A 218 -2.46 -3.07 10.79
C ARG A 218 -3.97 -3.10 11.02
N ALA A 219 -4.45 -4.18 11.63
CA ALA A 219 -5.87 -4.32 11.93
C ALA A 219 -6.35 -3.14 12.79
N PRO A 220 -7.47 -2.45 12.42
CA PRO A 220 -7.92 -1.21 13.07
C PRO A 220 -8.09 -1.32 14.58
N LYS A 221 -8.53 -2.47 15.07
CA LYS A 221 -8.66 -2.78 16.51
C LYS A 221 -7.36 -2.50 17.29
N PHE A 222 -6.20 -2.72 16.67
CA PHE A 222 -4.89 -2.59 17.31
C PHE A 222 -4.17 -1.28 17.00
N TRP A 223 -4.85 -0.33 16.35
CA TRP A 223 -4.25 0.99 16.12
C TRP A 223 -4.00 1.70 17.45
N PRO A 224 -2.86 2.39 17.60
CA PRO A 224 -2.58 3.21 18.78
C PRO A 224 -3.67 4.25 19.01
N ASP A 225 -3.99 4.57 20.27
CA ASP A 225 -5.03 5.56 20.58
C ASP A 225 -4.69 6.96 20.06
N SER A 226 -3.40 7.33 20.02
CA SER A 226 -2.93 8.57 19.38
C SER A 226 -3.27 8.58 17.88
N PHE A 227 -3.13 7.46 17.19
CA PHE A 227 -3.46 7.35 15.77
C PHE A 227 -4.99 7.39 15.54
N LYS A 228 -5.79 6.72 16.38
CA LYS A 228 -7.26 6.81 16.30
C LYS A 228 -7.75 8.25 16.49
N ALA A 229 -7.15 8.97 17.47
CA ALA A 229 -7.43 10.37 17.70
C ALA A 229 -7.01 11.24 16.49
N TYR A 230 -5.86 10.95 15.88
CA TYR A 230 -5.38 11.59 14.65
C TYR A 230 -6.38 11.44 13.50
N CYS A 231 -6.86 10.22 13.23
CA CYS A 231 -7.86 9.94 12.20
C CYS A 231 -9.16 10.73 12.41
N ASN A 232 -9.53 10.98 13.67
CA ASN A 232 -10.79 11.61 14.03
C ASN A 232 -10.69 13.15 14.18
N SER A 233 -9.53 13.73 13.89
CA SER A 233 -9.25 15.15 14.09
C SER A 233 -8.40 15.76 12.98
N TRP A 234 -7.20 16.22 13.29
CA TRP A 234 -6.31 16.96 12.39
C TRP A 234 -5.65 16.12 11.30
N GLY A 235 -5.66 14.79 11.42
CA GLY A 235 -5.15 13.85 10.42
C GLY A 235 -6.22 13.28 9.47
N GLN A 236 -7.50 13.63 9.64
CA GLN A 236 -8.60 13.01 8.89
C GLN A 236 -8.46 13.06 7.35
N ASP A 237 -7.74 14.05 6.82
CA ASP A 237 -7.50 14.22 5.38
C ASP A 237 -6.20 13.56 4.88
N LYS A 238 -5.50 12.86 5.77
CA LYS A 238 -4.13 12.35 5.54
C LYS A 238 -3.98 10.83 5.68
N VAL A 239 -5.06 10.11 5.93
CA VAL A 239 -5.01 8.66 6.17
C VAL A 239 -5.72 7.91 5.05
N LEU A 240 -5.03 6.93 4.49
CA LEU A 240 -5.54 5.99 3.49
C LEU A 240 -5.81 4.66 4.17
N TRP A 241 -7.00 4.12 3.99
CA TRP A 241 -7.32 2.80 4.49
C TRP A 241 -6.78 1.72 3.55
N GLY A 242 -6.18 0.67 4.10
CA GLY A 242 -5.72 -0.50 3.37
C GLY A 242 -5.65 -1.74 4.27
N THR A 243 -5.67 -2.92 3.66
CA THR A 243 -5.70 -4.20 4.38
C THR A 243 -4.42 -5.00 4.29
N ASP A 244 -3.62 -4.82 3.24
CA ASP A 244 -2.54 -5.75 2.84
C ASP A 244 -3.12 -7.15 2.50
N TYR A 245 -4.33 -7.14 1.87
CA TYR A 245 -4.98 -8.38 1.46
C TYR A 245 -4.01 -9.27 0.64
N PRO A 246 -3.95 -10.58 0.95
CA PRO A 246 -4.84 -11.35 1.82
C PRO A 246 -4.37 -11.49 3.29
N LEU A 247 -3.43 -10.65 3.78
CA LEU A 247 -2.93 -10.69 5.15
C LEU A 247 -4.04 -10.40 6.17
N LEU A 248 -4.85 -9.37 5.90
CA LEU A 248 -6.07 -9.07 6.63
C LEU A 248 -7.27 -9.17 5.67
N SER A 249 -8.36 -9.76 6.12
CA SER A 249 -9.58 -9.81 5.31
C SER A 249 -10.27 -8.45 5.25
N PHE A 250 -10.86 -8.11 4.11
CA PHE A 250 -11.62 -6.87 3.92
C PHE A 250 -12.71 -6.70 4.97
N LYS A 251 -13.53 -7.75 5.16
CA LYS A 251 -14.64 -7.71 6.11
C LYS A 251 -14.19 -7.38 7.53
N ARG A 252 -13.15 -8.04 8.02
CA ARG A 252 -12.58 -7.75 9.33
C ARG A 252 -12.18 -6.29 9.46
N CYS A 253 -11.43 -5.77 8.49
CA CYS A 253 -10.92 -4.41 8.57
C CYS A 253 -12.02 -3.35 8.45
N VAL A 254 -13.06 -3.58 7.64
CA VAL A 254 -14.22 -2.70 7.56
C VAL A 254 -15.00 -2.72 8.88
N ASP A 255 -15.32 -3.91 9.41
CA ASP A 255 -16.05 -4.05 10.67
C ASP A 255 -15.29 -3.38 11.84
N GLU A 256 -13.98 -3.60 11.93
CA GLU A 256 -13.14 -3.00 12.98
C GLU A 256 -13.04 -1.45 12.84
N VAL A 257 -13.14 -0.87 11.63
CA VAL A 257 -13.23 0.59 11.43
C VAL A 257 -14.58 1.13 11.94
N GLU A 258 -15.68 0.40 11.75
CA GLU A 258 -16.99 0.78 12.32
C GLU A 258 -16.93 0.89 13.85
N ASP A 259 -16.17 0.00 14.49
CA ASP A 259 -16.01 -0.06 15.95
C ASP A 259 -15.08 1.02 16.53
N LEU A 260 -14.35 1.78 15.70
CA LEU A 260 -13.42 2.82 16.18
C LEU A 260 -14.11 4.06 16.75
N GLY A 261 -15.42 4.23 16.56
CA GLY A 261 -16.15 5.41 17.02
C GLY A 261 -15.76 6.71 16.31
N LEU A 262 -15.30 6.62 15.05
CA LEU A 262 -14.99 7.80 14.25
C LEU A 262 -16.24 8.60 13.90
N LYS A 263 -16.10 9.93 13.81
CA LYS A 263 -17.13 10.79 13.21
C LYS A 263 -17.39 10.32 11.77
N PHE A 264 -18.63 10.42 11.31
CA PHE A 264 -19.03 9.95 9.96
C PHE A 264 -18.12 10.52 8.86
N GLU A 265 -17.86 11.83 8.85
CA GLU A 265 -17.00 12.46 7.86
C GLU A 265 -15.54 11.95 7.92
N ALA A 266 -14.99 11.74 9.11
CA ALA A 266 -13.65 11.20 9.28
C ALA A 266 -13.58 9.74 8.76
N LYS A 267 -14.59 8.93 9.06
CA LYS A 267 -14.71 7.56 8.54
C LYS A 267 -14.82 7.53 7.02
N LYS A 268 -15.66 8.38 6.43
CA LYS A 268 -15.81 8.50 4.98
C LYS A 268 -14.50 8.88 4.29
N LYS A 269 -13.79 9.85 4.84
CA LYS A 269 -12.46 10.24 4.35
C LYS A 269 -11.47 9.10 4.43
N LEU A 270 -11.40 8.42 5.58
CA LEU A 270 -10.52 7.27 5.82
C LEU A 270 -10.77 6.15 4.81
N LEU A 271 -12.04 5.71 4.69
CA LEU A 271 -12.39 4.56 3.87
C LEU A 271 -12.39 4.86 2.37
N ARG A 272 -12.58 6.11 1.95
CA ARG A 272 -12.83 6.43 0.55
C ARG A 272 -12.19 7.72 0.04
N ASP A 273 -12.59 8.89 0.58
CA ASP A 273 -12.36 10.17 -0.09
C ASP A 273 -10.88 10.51 -0.22
N ASN A 274 -10.07 10.12 0.78
CA ASN A 274 -8.63 10.32 0.74
C ASN A 274 -7.97 9.48 -0.37
N ALA A 275 -8.38 8.21 -0.54
CA ALA A 275 -7.87 7.36 -1.60
C ALA A 275 -8.28 7.89 -2.98
N MET A 276 -9.54 8.34 -3.16
CA MET A 276 -10.00 8.99 -4.39
C MET A 276 -9.10 10.16 -4.78
N ARG A 277 -8.79 11.03 -3.81
CA ARG A 277 -7.93 12.21 -4.03
C ARG A 277 -6.47 11.84 -4.24
N PHE A 278 -5.92 10.96 -3.39
CA PHE A 278 -4.51 10.57 -3.43
C PHE A 278 -4.12 9.86 -4.73
N PHE A 279 -4.94 8.91 -5.18
CA PHE A 279 -4.69 8.14 -6.41
C PHE A 279 -5.33 8.77 -7.66
N LYS A 280 -6.05 9.90 -7.53
CA LYS A 280 -6.80 10.56 -8.62
C LYS A 280 -7.78 9.62 -9.33
N LEU A 281 -8.55 8.84 -8.54
CA LEU A 281 -9.50 7.90 -9.09
C LEU A 281 -10.78 8.62 -9.58
N GLY A 282 -11.15 8.41 -10.84
CA GLY A 282 -12.38 8.98 -11.41
C GLY A 282 -12.24 10.43 -11.89
N ALA A 283 -11.01 10.91 -12.15
CA ALA A 283 -10.75 12.16 -12.84
C ALA A 283 -10.81 11.97 -14.36
#